data_1518a0656357c41fae895a59c13c7e13
#
_entry.id   1518a0656357c41fae895a59c13c7e13
#
_cell.length_a   1.000
_cell.length_b   1.000
_cell.length_c   1.000
_cell.angle_alpha   90.00
_cell.angle_beta   90.00
_cell.angle_gamma   90.00
#
_symmetry.space_group_name_H-M   'P 1'
#
loop_
_entity.id
_entity.type
_entity.pdbx_description
1 polymer ?
#
loop_
_entity_poly.entity_id
_entity_poly.type
_entity_poly.pdbx_seq_one_letter_code
_entity_poly.pdbx_strand_id
1 'polypeptide(L)'
;YGRLWKGEMEGTPWETFLRMTQTNPAPFASWMHVADHGWSVASASPERLIKIEDSTVSTRPIKGTRARGSSEEEDLALRIEMASSTKEMAEHLMLVDLERHDLSRVCKDGTVRWSDCRVEALANVQHLVSGVEGELCDSSNAGMALSSLFPGGSITGCPKLVTMAAIDELEEAPRSAWTGSIGHINFSAGQA
;
A
#
# COMPACT_ATOMS: atom_id res chain seq x y z
N TYR A 1 -10.37 -10.38 4.97
CA TYR A 1 -11.37 -10.34 6.06
C TYR A 1 -10.82 -9.55 7.24
N GLY A 2 -11.58 -8.53 7.67
CA GLY A 2 -11.23 -7.65 8.78
C GLY A 2 -11.77 -8.14 10.13
N ARG A 3 -11.01 -7.87 11.20
CA ARG A 3 -11.46 -8.11 12.58
C ARG A 3 -11.26 -6.84 13.40
N LEU A 4 -12.35 -6.37 14.01
CA LEU A 4 -12.32 -5.23 14.91
C LEU A 4 -11.97 -5.68 16.34
N TRP A 5 -10.96 -5.05 16.93
CA TRP A 5 -10.61 -5.18 18.33
C TRP A 5 -10.94 -3.87 19.05
N LYS A 6 -11.53 -3.97 20.23
CA LYS A 6 -11.80 -2.83 21.10
C LYS A 6 -11.13 -3.03 22.45
N GLY A 7 -10.58 -1.97 23.00
CA GLY A 7 -9.91 -2.00 24.29
C GLY A 7 -9.63 -0.61 24.81
N GLU A 8 -9.25 -0.53 26.06
CA GLU A 8 -8.74 0.68 26.68
C GLU A 8 -7.29 0.89 26.29
N MET A 9 -6.88 2.14 26.16
CA MET A 9 -5.55 2.53 25.78
C MET A 9 -4.87 3.27 26.93
N GLU A 10 -3.66 2.87 27.28
CA GLU A 10 -2.83 3.58 28.23
C GLU A 10 -2.15 4.79 27.58
N GLY A 11 -2.26 5.95 28.20
CA GLY A 11 -1.70 7.21 27.72
C GLY A 11 -2.55 7.86 26.62
N THR A 12 -1.95 8.82 25.94
CA THR A 12 -2.60 9.54 24.85
C THR A 12 -2.50 8.80 23.52
N PRO A 13 -3.43 9.05 22.58
CA PRO A 13 -3.33 8.51 21.22
C PRO A 13 -2.00 8.86 20.53
N TRP A 14 -1.45 10.06 20.78
CA TRP A 14 -0.15 10.50 20.25
C TRP A 14 1.02 9.66 20.80
N GLU A 15 1.05 9.41 22.10
CA GLU A 15 2.08 8.56 22.71
C GLU A 15 2.01 7.13 22.17
N THR A 16 0.81 6.63 21.89
CA THR A 16 0.61 5.32 21.25
C THR A 16 1.18 5.31 19.83
N PHE A 17 0.94 6.36 19.04
CA PHE A 17 1.57 6.50 17.73
C PHE A 17 3.09 6.52 17.81
N LEU A 18 3.66 7.28 18.75
CA LEU A 18 5.12 7.32 18.94
C LEU A 18 5.69 5.95 19.30
N ARG A 19 5.07 5.22 20.23
CA ARG A 19 5.48 3.85 20.57
C ARG A 19 5.39 2.92 19.36
N MET A 20 4.31 3.01 18.59
CA MET A 20 4.13 2.20 17.38
C MET A 20 5.24 2.46 16.35
N THR A 21 5.61 3.72 16.10
CA THR A 21 6.69 4.06 15.16
C THR A 21 8.08 3.68 15.64
N GLN A 22 8.30 3.58 16.95
CA GLN A 22 9.55 3.10 17.54
C GLN A 22 9.68 1.58 17.42
N THR A 23 8.60 0.85 17.65
CA THR A 23 8.61 -0.63 17.61
C THR A 23 8.47 -1.20 16.21
N ASN A 24 7.76 -0.48 15.33
CA ASN A 24 7.53 -0.86 13.94
C ASN A 24 7.65 0.36 13.02
N PRO A 25 8.88 0.85 12.79
CA PRO A 25 9.11 1.96 11.86
C PRO A 25 8.70 1.54 10.44
N ALA A 26 7.74 2.27 9.88
CA ALA A 26 7.22 2.03 8.55
C ALA A 26 7.39 3.27 7.68
N PRO A 27 7.67 3.12 6.36
CA PRO A 27 7.99 4.25 5.47
C PRO A 27 6.83 5.24 5.30
N PHE A 28 5.59 4.81 5.50
CA PHE A 28 4.39 5.63 5.39
C PHE A 28 3.62 5.69 6.72
N ALA A 29 4.38 5.72 7.83
CA ALA A 29 3.77 5.97 9.14
C ALA A 29 3.06 7.33 9.13
N SER A 30 1.84 7.37 9.64
CA SER A 30 1.03 8.57 9.59
C SER A 30 0.15 8.72 10.83
N TRP A 31 -0.08 9.97 11.18
CA TRP A 31 -0.95 10.39 12.27
C TRP A 31 -1.96 11.42 11.77
N MET A 32 -3.21 11.18 12.06
CA MET A 32 -4.28 12.13 11.81
C MET A 32 -5.10 12.32 13.08
N HIS A 33 -5.36 13.56 13.45
CA HIS A 33 -6.18 13.92 14.61
C HIS A 33 -7.24 14.94 14.20
N VAL A 34 -8.49 14.65 14.52
CA VAL A 34 -9.61 15.56 14.27
C VAL A 34 -10.20 15.95 15.62
N ALA A 35 -9.68 17.07 16.15
CA ALA A 35 -9.96 17.54 17.51
C ALA A 35 -11.45 17.76 17.76
N ASP A 36 -12.16 18.38 16.83
CA ASP A 36 -13.58 18.70 16.94
C ASP A 36 -14.49 17.45 17.03
N HIS A 37 -13.98 16.30 16.57
CA HIS A 37 -14.69 15.03 16.62
C HIS A 37 -14.11 14.04 17.64
N GLY A 38 -13.03 14.38 18.31
CA GLY A 38 -12.43 13.58 19.37
C GLY A 38 -11.85 12.24 18.92
N TRP A 39 -11.45 12.08 17.64
CA TRP A 39 -10.86 10.85 17.15
C TRP A 39 -9.50 11.06 16.50
N SER A 40 -8.73 9.99 16.48
CA SER A 40 -7.40 9.95 15.87
C SER A 40 -7.20 8.65 15.11
N VAL A 41 -6.41 8.72 14.05
CA VAL A 41 -5.93 7.53 13.32
C VAL A 41 -4.41 7.51 13.39
N ALA A 42 -3.87 6.39 13.86
CA ALA A 42 -2.44 6.08 13.84
C ALA A 42 -2.23 4.92 12.86
N SER A 43 -1.30 5.07 11.94
CA SER A 43 -0.99 4.06 10.92
C SER A 43 0.52 3.85 10.80
N ALA A 44 0.93 2.60 10.57
CA ALA A 44 2.30 2.20 10.24
C ALA A 44 2.29 1.41 8.94
N SER A 45 1.90 2.07 7.84
CA SER A 45 1.78 1.43 6.53
C SER A 45 3.13 1.23 5.86
N PRO A 46 3.44 0.03 5.34
CA PRO A 46 4.64 -0.22 4.55
C PRO A 46 4.43 0.07 3.05
N GLU A 47 3.20 0.23 2.59
CA GLU A 47 2.85 0.17 1.16
C GLU A 47 2.48 1.53 0.60
N ARG A 48 3.00 1.81 -0.60
CA ARG A 48 2.69 3.03 -1.36
C ARG A 48 1.65 2.73 -2.43
N LEU A 49 0.44 3.29 -2.25
CA LEU A 49 -0.62 3.17 -3.24
C LEU A 49 -0.28 3.91 -4.53
N ILE A 50 0.10 5.17 -4.43
CA ILE A 50 0.35 6.02 -5.59
C ILE A 50 1.45 7.05 -5.32
N LYS A 51 2.22 7.37 -6.34
CA LYS A 51 3.10 8.53 -6.42
C LYS A 51 3.02 9.11 -7.81
N ILE A 52 2.89 10.43 -7.89
CA ILE A 52 2.94 11.17 -9.15
C ILE A 52 4.07 12.19 -9.04
N GLU A 53 4.98 12.16 -9.99
CA GLU A 53 6.06 13.12 -10.17
C GLU A 53 6.06 13.54 -11.64
N ASP A 54 5.84 14.80 -11.88
CA ASP A 54 5.63 15.35 -13.21
C ASP A 54 4.50 14.59 -13.95
N SER A 55 4.78 13.95 -15.06
CA SER A 55 3.83 13.11 -15.80
C SER A 55 3.89 11.62 -15.44
N THR A 56 4.81 11.21 -14.58
CA THR A 56 4.96 9.80 -14.21
C THR A 56 4.11 9.45 -13.01
N VAL A 57 3.24 8.46 -13.18
CA VAL A 57 2.48 7.84 -12.07
C VAL A 57 3.05 6.46 -11.77
N SER A 58 3.14 6.13 -10.49
CA SER A 58 3.67 4.82 -10.06
C SER A 58 3.00 4.31 -8.80
N THR A 59 2.91 2.98 -8.68
CA THR A 59 2.47 2.24 -7.50
C THR A 59 3.53 1.23 -7.07
N ARG A 60 3.48 0.76 -5.82
CA ARG A 60 4.43 -0.23 -5.29
C ARG A 60 3.73 -1.31 -4.47
N PRO A 61 3.04 -2.25 -5.13
CA PRO A 61 2.35 -3.33 -4.46
C PRO A 61 3.33 -4.25 -3.72
N ILE A 62 2.88 -4.70 -2.55
CA ILE A 62 3.58 -5.65 -1.69
C ILE A 62 2.80 -6.96 -1.68
N LYS A 63 3.48 -8.08 -1.94
CA LYS A 63 2.94 -9.41 -1.72
C LYS A 63 4.09 -10.39 -1.45
N GLY A 64 4.01 -11.06 -0.34
CA GLY A 64 5.11 -11.85 0.21
C GLY A 64 5.77 -11.12 1.37
N THR A 65 5.82 -11.78 2.52
CA THR A 65 6.40 -11.23 3.74
C THR A 65 7.08 -12.33 4.53
N ARG A 66 8.28 -12.04 5.03
CA ARG A 66 8.99 -12.87 6.00
C ARG A 66 9.45 -12.00 7.16
N ALA A 67 9.56 -12.60 8.33
CA ALA A 67 10.25 -11.96 9.45
C ALA A 67 11.73 -11.70 9.09
N ARG A 68 12.35 -10.78 9.81
CA ARG A 68 13.80 -10.62 9.74
C ARG A 68 14.47 -11.84 10.41
N GLY A 69 15.58 -12.29 9.83
CA GLY A 69 16.42 -13.31 10.44
C GLY A 69 17.13 -12.81 11.69
N SER A 70 17.52 -13.74 12.58
CA SER A 70 18.33 -13.45 13.78
C SER A 70 19.80 -13.23 13.45
N SER A 71 20.24 -13.63 12.26
CA SER A 71 21.57 -13.41 11.69
C SER A 71 21.46 -12.97 10.22
N GLU A 72 22.56 -12.48 9.64
CA GLU A 72 22.60 -12.10 8.23
C GLU A 72 22.38 -13.31 7.31
N GLU A 73 22.88 -14.47 7.69
CA GLU A 73 22.72 -15.72 6.93
C GLU A 73 21.27 -16.17 6.92
N GLU A 74 20.60 -16.12 8.09
CA GLU A 74 19.19 -16.47 8.20
C GLU A 74 18.31 -15.46 7.45
N ASP A 75 18.62 -14.16 7.54
CA ASP A 75 17.92 -13.10 6.81
C ASP A 75 18.01 -13.30 5.30
N LEU A 76 19.20 -13.66 4.81
CA LEU A 76 19.41 -13.98 3.40
C LEU A 76 18.68 -15.27 2.98
N ALA A 77 18.68 -16.31 3.80
CA ALA A 77 17.99 -17.56 3.52
C ALA A 77 16.47 -17.36 3.39
N LEU A 78 15.85 -16.58 4.31
CA LEU A 78 14.44 -16.22 4.25
C LEU A 78 14.10 -15.39 3.01
N ARG A 79 15.00 -14.50 2.59
CA ARG A 79 14.87 -13.70 1.37
C ARG A 79 14.87 -14.56 0.12
N ILE A 80 15.83 -15.50 0.03
CA ILE A 80 15.94 -16.43 -1.10
C ILE A 80 14.71 -17.35 -1.14
N GLU A 81 14.29 -17.89 0.00
CA GLU A 81 13.10 -18.74 0.12
C GLU A 81 11.85 -18.00 -0.39
N MET A 82 11.61 -16.77 0.06
CA MET A 82 10.47 -15.96 -0.39
C MET A 82 10.52 -15.68 -1.90
N ALA A 83 11.69 -15.26 -2.41
CA ALA A 83 11.87 -14.93 -3.83
C ALA A 83 11.77 -16.15 -4.76
N SER A 84 12.08 -17.35 -4.25
CA SER A 84 11.99 -18.61 -5.00
C SER A 84 10.65 -19.34 -4.83
N SER A 85 9.77 -18.86 -3.96
CA SER A 85 8.45 -19.46 -3.74
C SER A 85 7.55 -19.26 -4.94
N THR A 86 7.21 -20.33 -5.63
CA THR A 86 6.30 -20.30 -6.79
C THR A 86 4.93 -19.73 -6.42
N LYS A 87 4.43 -20.04 -5.22
CA LYS A 87 3.15 -19.53 -4.74
C LYS A 87 3.21 -18.02 -4.53
N GLU A 88 4.20 -17.53 -3.77
CA GLU A 88 4.35 -16.08 -3.48
C GLU A 88 4.53 -15.29 -4.78
N MET A 89 5.35 -15.81 -5.71
CA MET A 89 5.57 -15.17 -7.00
C MET A 89 4.30 -15.14 -7.85
N ALA A 90 3.50 -16.22 -7.88
CA ALA A 90 2.25 -16.25 -8.63
C ALA A 90 1.23 -15.24 -8.07
N GLU A 91 1.07 -15.18 -6.74
CA GLU A 91 0.22 -14.19 -6.10
C GLU A 91 0.71 -12.76 -6.33
N HIS A 92 2.02 -12.55 -6.30
CA HIS A 92 2.64 -11.26 -6.55
C HIS A 92 2.42 -10.77 -8.00
N LEU A 93 2.65 -11.64 -8.98
CA LEU A 93 2.40 -11.35 -10.39
C LEU A 93 0.94 -11.00 -10.68
N MET A 94 0.00 -11.68 -10.02
CA MET A 94 -1.42 -11.35 -10.14
C MET A 94 -1.73 -9.92 -9.69
N LEU A 95 -1.12 -9.45 -8.59
CA LEU A 95 -1.27 -8.06 -8.13
C LEU A 95 -0.59 -7.07 -9.06
N VAL A 96 0.62 -7.36 -9.52
CA VAL A 96 1.33 -6.51 -10.49
C VAL A 96 0.50 -6.33 -11.76
N ASP A 97 -0.14 -7.38 -12.25
CA ASP A 97 -0.97 -7.30 -13.45
C ASP A 97 -2.26 -6.49 -13.21
N LEU A 98 -2.87 -6.64 -12.02
CA LEU A 98 -4.00 -5.81 -11.60
C LEU A 98 -3.62 -4.31 -11.57
N GLU A 99 -2.50 -3.97 -10.93
CA GLU A 99 -2.02 -2.57 -10.84
C GLU A 99 -1.63 -2.01 -12.22
N ARG A 100 -1.07 -2.83 -13.11
CA ARG A 100 -0.82 -2.46 -14.51
C ARG A 100 -2.12 -2.14 -15.24
N HIS A 101 -3.14 -2.99 -15.07
CA HIS A 101 -4.46 -2.75 -15.64
C HIS A 101 -5.09 -1.46 -15.12
N ASP A 102 -5.03 -1.22 -13.82
CA ASP A 102 -5.60 -0.01 -13.22
C ASP A 102 -4.90 1.25 -13.71
N LEU A 103 -3.57 1.25 -13.79
CA LEU A 103 -2.80 2.38 -14.35
C LEU A 103 -3.06 2.60 -15.85
N SER A 104 -3.28 1.55 -16.63
CA SER A 104 -3.53 1.66 -18.07
C SER A 104 -4.77 2.51 -18.41
N ARG A 105 -5.68 2.68 -17.45
CA ARG A 105 -6.90 3.48 -17.63
C ARG A 105 -6.64 5.00 -17.66
N VAL A 106 -5.50 5.44 -17.16
CA VAL A 106 -5.13 6.87 -17.00
C VAL A 106 -3.79 7.21 -17.63
N CYS A 107 -3.04 6.21 -18.09
CA CYS A 107 -1.75 6.39 -18.73
C CYS A 107 -1.84 6.33 -20.25
N LYS A 108 -0.85 6.93 -20.93
CA LYS A 108 -0.65 6.83 -22.38
C LYS A 108 -0.45 5.36 -22.77
N ASP A 109 -1.03 4.98 -23.90
CA ASP A 109 -0.94 3.62 -24.42
C ASP A 109 0.51 3.15 -24.54
N GLY A 110 0.79 1.93 -24.06
CA GLY A 110 2.10 1.31 -24.14
C GLY A 110 3.15 1.84 -23.15
N THR A 111 2.81 2.82 -22.29
CA THR A 111 3.76 3.36 -21.32
C THR A 111 3.76 2.63 -19.98
N VAL A 112 2.68 1.90 -19.67
CA VAL A 112 2.60 1.17 -18.40
C VAL A 112 3.50 -0.05 -18.44
N ARG A 113 4.40 -0.11 -17.46
CA ARG A 113 5.40 -1.18 -17.35
C ARG A 113 5.62 -1.61 -15.92
N TRP A 114 6.04 -2.84 -15.75
CA TRP A 114 6.64 -3.36 -14.54
C TRP A 114 8.11 -2.91 -14.51
N SER A 115 8.48 -2.06 -13.56
CA SER A 115 9.79 -1.42 -13.54
C SER A 115 10.83 -2.21 -12.73
N ASP A 116 10.42 -2.82 -11.62
CA ASP A 116 11.30 -3.64 -10.77
C ASP A 116 10.52 -4.66 -9.93
N CYS A 117 11.26 -5.67 -9.44
CA CYS A 117 10.80 -6.59 -8.40
C CYS A 117 11.98 -6.90 -7.48
N ARG A 118 11.83 -6.61 -6.20
CA ARG A 118 12.91 -6.82 -5.23
C ARG A 118 12.38 -7.08 -3.83
N VAL A 119 13.22 -7.66 -2.99
CA VAL A 119 12.95 -7.77 -1.56
C VAL A 119 13.44 -6.50 -0.86
N GLU A 120 12.53 -5.84 -0.16
CA GLU A 120 12.82 -4.67 0.68
C GLU A 120 12.76 -5.08 2.15
N ALA A 121 13.87 -4.83 2.87
CA ALA A 121 13.97 -5.09 4.29
C ALA A 121 13.51 -3.87 5.09
N LEU A 122 12.55 -4.07 5.97
CA LEU A 122 12.15 -3.13 7.02
C LEU A 122 12.75 -3.58 8.37
N ALA A 123 12.43 -2.89 9.45
CA ALA A 123 12.99 -3.19 10.76
C ALA A 123 12.68 -4.62 11.23
N ASN A 124 11.42 -5.05 11.09
CA ASN A 124 10.92 -6.31 11.65
C ASN A 124 10.59 -7.37 10.59
N VAL A 125 10.46 -6.97 9.35
CA VAL A 125 10.05 -7.82 8.23
C VAL A 125 10.80 -7.48 6.97
N GLN A 126 10.74 -8.37 6.00
CA GLN A 126 11.14 -8.11 4.61
C GLN A 126 9.99 -8.47 3.67
N HIS A 127 9.79 -7.64 2.67
CA HIS A 127 8.68 -7.72 1.73
C HIS A 127 9.16 -7.93 0.30
N LEU A 128 8.40 -8.71 -0.46
CA LEU A 128 8.54 -8.73 -1.92
C LEU A 128 7.71 -7.58 -2.48
N VAL A 129 8.40 -6.65 -3.15
CA VAL A 129 7.83 -5.39 -3.64
C VAL A 129 8.11 -5.27 -5.14
N SER A 130 7.12 -4.83 -5.90
CA SER A 130 7.30 -4.46 -7.30
C SER A 130 7.01 -2.99 -7.54
N GLY A 131 7.65 -2.43 -8.56
CA GLY A 131 7.30 -1.14 -9.13
C GLY A 131 6.43 -1.31 -10.37
N VAL A 132 5.32 -0.60 -10.44
CA VAL A 132 4.54 -0.44 -11.67
C VAL A 132 4.39 1.05 -11.95
N GLU A 133 4.70 1.47 -13.17
CA GLU A 133 4.68 2.89 -13.53
C GLU A 133 4.22 3.11 -14.96
N GLY A 134 3.75 4.34 -15.24
CA GLY A 134 3.35 4.75 -16.57
C GLY A 134 3.33 6.27 -16.69
N GLU A 135 3.19 6.79 -17.90
CA GLU A 135 3.07 8.21 -18.19
C GLU A 135 1.58 8.58 -18.27
N LEU A 136 1.14 9.54 -17.43
CA LEU A 136 -0.25 10.02 -17.45
C LEU A 136 -0.63 10.58 -18.82
N CYS A 137 -1.86 10.30 -19.26
CA CYS A 137 -2.45 10.99 -20.38
C CYS A 137 -2.57 12.49 -20.11
N ASP A 138 -2.48 13.32 -21.12
CA ASP A 138 -2.63 14.77 -20.99
C ASP A 138 -4.05 15.18 -20.49
N SER A 139 -5.04 14.32 -20.70
CA SER A 139 -6.41 14.46 -20.20
C SER A 139 -6.61 13.94 -18.76
N SER A 140 -5.61 13.30 -18.16
CA SER A 140 -5.67 12.71 -16.82
C SER A 140 -5.08 13.64 -15.77
N ASN A 141 -5.59 13.54 -14.55
CA ASN A 141 -5.10 14.29 -13.41
C ASN A 141 -4.90 13.36 -12.18
N ALA A 142 -4.33 13.91 -11.10
CA ALA A 142 -4.05 13.16 -9.88
C ALA A 142 -5.30 12.50 -9.25
N GLY A 143 -6.46 13.17 -9.34
CA GLY A 143 -7.73 12.59 -8.85
C GLY A 143 -8.18 11.38 -9.67
N MET A 144 -8.05 11.45 -10.99
CA MET A 144 -8.34 10.31 -11.87
C MET A 144 -7.38 9.15 -11.63
N ALA A 145 -6.09 9.44 -11.48
CA ALA A 145 -5.08 8.43 -11.17
C ALA A 145 -5.35 7.75 -9.81
N LEU A 146 -5.68 8.51 -8.78
CA LEU A 146 -6.09 7.96 -7.49
C LEU A 146 -7.35 7.10 -7.64
N SER A 147 -8.36 7.55 -8.35
CA SER A 147 -9.62 6.81 -8.56
C SER A 147 -9.44 5.53 -9.36
N SER A 148 -8.44 5.43 -10.24
CA SER A 148 -8.15 4.20 -10.98
C SER A 148 -7.52 3.13 -10.11
N LEU A 149 -6.66 3.51 -9.15
CA LEU A 149 -5.95 2.59 -8.27
C LEU A 149 -6.73 2.26 -6.99
N PHE A 150 -7.45 3.25 -6.43
CA PHE A 150 -8.16 3.06 -5.15
C PHE A 150 -9.51 2.35 -5.32
N PRO A 151 -9.83 1.38 -4.45
CA PRO A 151 -8.96 0.79 -3.42
C PRO A 151 -7.88 -0.11 -4.04
N GLY A 152 -6.70 -0.17 -3.38
CA GLY A 152 -5.54 -0.92 -3.87
C GLY A 152 -5.81 -2.42 -4.02
N GLY A 153 -5.18 -3.04 -5.01
CA GLY A 153 -5.33 -4.46 -5.30
C GLY A 153 -4.84 -5.37 -4.17
N SER A 154 -3.77 -4.97 -3.47
CA SER A 154 -3.23 -5.68 -2.30
C SER A 154 -4.21 -5.75 -1.13
N ILE A 155 -5.17 -4.81 -1.09
CA ILE A 155 -6.20 -4.70 -0.05
C ILE A 155 -7.48 -5.44 -0.43
N THR A 156 -7.88 -5.32 -1.68
CA THR A 156 -9.15 -5.91 -2.18
C THR A 156 -8.95 -7.31 -2.73
N GLY A 157 -7.94 -7.52 -3.53
CA GLY A 157 -7.71 -8.77 -4.26
C GLY A 157 -8.16 -8.69 -5.72
N CYS A 158 -8.04 -9.80 -6.43
CA CYS A 158 -8.34 -9.91 -7.86
C CYS A 158 -9.35 -11.04 -8.10
N PRO A 159 -10.41 -10.82 -8.92
CA PRO A 159 -10.81 -9.57 -9.61
C PRO A 159 -11.38 -8.53 -8.66
N LYS A 160 -10.92 -7.27 -8.77
CA LYS A 160 -11.18 -6.19 -7.78
C LYS A 160 -12.67 -6.03 -7.43
N LEU A 161 -13.55 -5.86 -8.40
CA LEU A 161 -14.97 -5.62 -8.16
C LEU A 161 -15.68 -6.80 -7.50
N VAL A 162 -15.31 -8.03 -7.88
CA VAL A 162 -15.88 -9.26 -7.30
C VAL A 162 -15.47 -9.40 -5.84
N THR A 163 -14.20 -9.18 -5.54
CA THR A 163 -13.69 -9.27 -4.18
C THR A 163 -14.21 -8.15 -3.29
N MET A 164 -14.40 -6.94 -3.83
CA MET A 164 -15.04 -5.84 -3.10
C MET A 164 -16.48 -6.17 -2.71
N ALA A 165 -17.27 -6.74 -3.63
CA ALA A 165 -18.63 -7.17 -3.34
C ALA A 165 -18.66 -8.28 -2.27
N ALA A 166 -17.75 -9.26 -2.35
CA ALA A 166 -17.62 -10.29 -1.34
C ALA A 166 -17.19 -9.76 0.03
N ILE A 167 -16.31 -8.75 0.08
CA ILE A 167 -15.91 -8.08 1.32
C ILE A 167 -17.13 -7.39 1.96
N ASP A 168 -17.91 -6.67 1.17
CA ASP A 168 -19.13 -5.98 1.64
C ASP A 168 -20.17 -6.94 2.19
N GLU A 169 -20.31 -8.11 1.58
CA GLU A 169 -21.23 -9.16 2.05
C GLU A 169 -20.73 -9.88 3.31
N LEU A 170 -19.43 -10.10 3.44
CA LEU A 170 -18.85 -10.94 4.49
C LEU A 170 -18.41 -10.17 5.75
N GLU A 171 -18.18 -8.88 5.65
CA GLU A 171 -17.76 -8.05 6.79
C GLU A 171 -18.97 -7.39 7.44
N GLU A 172 -19.14 -7.63 8.74
CA GLU A 172 -20.29 -7.13 9.53
C GLU A 172 -20.25 -5.62 9.79
N ALA A 173 -19.08 -5.00 9.60
CA ALA A 173 -18.85 -3.59 9.89
C ALA A 173 -18.06 -2.91 8.78
N PRO A 174 -18.33 -1.64 8.47
CA PRO A 174 -17.56 -0.88 7.50
C PRO A 174 -16.11 -0.72 7.96
N ARG A 175 -15.17 -0.83 7.02
CA ARG A 175 -13.73 -0.71 7.29
C ARG A 175 -13.31 0.68 7.75
N SER A 176 -14.06 1.72 7.40
CA SER A 176 -13.78 3.11 7.75
C SER A 176 -12.37 3.53 7.30
N ALA A 177 -11.53 4.04 8.22
CA ALA A 177 -10.15 4.42 7.92
C ALA A 177 -9.21 3.23 7.68
N TRP A 178 -9.58 2.04 8.18
CA TRP A 178 -8.76 0.83 7.98
C TRP A 178 -8.78 0.40 6.51
N THR A 179 -7.61 0.12 5.97
CA THR A 179 -7.38 -0.13 4.54
C THR A 179 -7.70 1.04 3.60
N GLY A 180 -7.98 2.22 4.17
CA GLY A 180 -8.03 3.47 3.43
C GLY A 180 -6.64 3.92 2.99
N SER A 181 -6.56 5.13 2.45
CA SER A 181 -5.29 5.74 2.05
C SER A 181 -5.15 7.11 2.68
N ILE A 182 -3.92 7.45 3.08
CA ILE A 182 -3.55 8.77 3.55
C ILE A 182 -2.42 9.30 2.66
N GLY A 183 -2.45 10.59 2.35
CA GLY A 183 -1.45 11.17 1.46
C GLY A 183 -1.53 12.68 1.42
N HIS A 184 -0.75 13.28 0.53
CA HIS A 184 -0.74 14.72 0.28
C HIS A 184 -0.63 15.00 -1.22
N ILE A 185 -1.17 16.14 -1.62
CA ILE A 185 -1.00 16.71 -2.95
C ILE A 185 -0.30 18.05 -2.76
N ASN A 186 0.84 18.22 -3.42
CA ASN A 186 1.57 19.48 -3.39
C ASN A 186 1.11 20.34 -4.58
N PHE A 187 0.45 21.45 -4.28
CA PHE A 187 0.09 22.45 -5.27
C PHE A 187 1.21 23.52 -5.32
N SER A 188 2.36 23.20 -5.91
CA SER A 188 3.39 24.18 -6.15
C SER A 188 2.89 25.23 -7.12
N ALA A 189 2.92 26.51 -6.74
CA ALA A 189 2.56 27.63 -7.59
C ALA A 189 3.47 27.65 -8.83
N GLY A 190 2.94 27.30 -10.00
CA GLY A 190 3.68 27.40 -11.26
C GLY A 190 3.34 26.40 -12.34
N GLN A 191 2.47 25.41 -12.08
CA GLN A 191 1.95 24.53 -13.13
C GLN A 191 0.41 24.59 -13.10
N ALA A 192 -0.11 25.59 -13.75
CA ALA A 192 -1.50 25.69 -14.18
C ALA A 192 -1.56 25.33 -15.66
#